data_ced8c19674e58958eb8a325cb3d04639
#
_entry.id   ced8c19674e58958eb8a325cb3d04639
#
_cell.length_a   1.000
_cell.length_b   1.000
_cell.length_c   1.000
_cell.angle_alpha   90.00
_cell.angle_beta   90.00
_cell.angle_gamma   90.00
#
_symmetry.space_group_name_H-M   'P 1'
#
loop_
_entity.id
_entity.type
_entity.pdbx_description
1 polymer ?
#
loop_
_entity_poly.entity_id
_entity_poly.type
_entity_poly.pdbx_seq_one_letter_code
_entity_poly.pdbx_strand_id
1 'polypeptide(L)'
;MGYDVIIHKSGLIPGEKYEVDLFFPSLMVAIEIDGPQHFIPIYGERNLSRNIKYDAIKNGFLLSRGICVIRVKYMLKNSSQITNNKLLNLVVEELKKIEQKFPEPENRLIEVEILE
;
A
#
# COMPACT_ATOMS: atom_id res chain seq x y z
N MET A 1 -10.74 14.15 7.79
CA MET A 1 -10.31 14.06 6.39
C MET A 1 -11.45 13.88 5.39
N GLY A 2 -12.54 13.36 5.78
CA GLY A 2 -13.72 13.23 4.92
C GLY A 2 -13.65 12.12 3.86
N TYR A 3 -12.68 11.24 3.90
CA TYR A 3 -12.62 10.09 3.00
C TYR A 3 -13.19 8.86 3.68
N ASP A 4 -14.05 8.12 2.97
CA ASP A 4 -14.47 6.81 3.42
C ASP A 4 -13.34 5.83 3.23
N VAL A 5 -13.05 5.02 4.27
CA VAL A 5 -11.97 4.04 4.23
C VAL A 5 -12.47 2.69 4.75
N ILE A 6 -12.05 1.63 4.09
CA ILE A 6 -12.31 0.26 4.52
C ILE A 6 -10.98 -0.33 4.95
N ILE A 7 -10.90 -0.79 6.20
CA ILE A 7 -9.70 -1.41 6.77
C ILE A 7 -9.76 -2.92 6.48
N HIS A 8 -8.63 -3.49 6.08
CA HIS A 8 -8.51 -4.92 5.75
C HIS A 8 -9.55 -5.38 4.73
N LYS A 9 -9.58 -4.67 3.60
CA LYS A 9 -10.52 -4.97 2.52
C LYS A 9 -10.10 -6.22 1.76
N SER A 10 -10.99 -7.20 1.68
CA SER A 10 -10.85 -8.39 0.83
C SER A 10 -11.87 -8.32 -0.32
N GLY A 11 -11.75 -9.25 -1.26
CA GLY A 11 -12.73 -9.37 -2.34
C GLY A 11 -12.57 -8.37 -3.49
N LEU A 12 -11.50 -7.56 -3.51
CA LEU A 12 -11.21 -6.67 -4.62
C LEU A 12 -10.83 -7.43 -5.88
N ILE A 13 -10.31 -8.64 -5.71
CA ILE A 13 -9.92 -9.53 -6.80
C ILE A 13 -10.81 -10.77 -6.71
N PRO A 14 -11.76 -10.96 -7.63
CA PRO A 14 -12.67 -12.11 -7.59
C PRO A 14 -11.91 -13.44 -7.61
N GLY A 15 -12.34 -14.35 -6.73
CA GLY A 15 -11.73 -15.68 -6.63
C GLY A 15 -10.43 -15.74 -5.87
N GLU A 16 -9.91 -14.62 -5.42
CA GLU A 16 -8.67 -14.55 -4.66
C GLU A 16 -8.91 -14.05 -3.24
N LYS A 17 -8.05 -14.48 -2.31
CA LYS A 17 -8.16 -14.11 -0.90
C LYS A 17 -7.21 -12.97 -0.54
N TYR A 18 -6.89 -12.12 -1.50
CA TYR A 18 -6.01 -10.97 -1.24
C TYR A 18 -6.74 -9.92 -0.41
N GLU A 19 -6.04 -9.38 0.55
CA GLU A 19 -6.53 -8.33 1.44
C GLU A 19 -5.61 -7.13 1.33
N VAL A 20 -6.19 -5.93 1.28
CA VAL A 20 -5.40 -4.70 1.33
C VAL A 20 -5.60 -4.03 2.69
N ASP A 21 -4.55 -3.40 3.20
CA ASP A 21 -4.60 -2.80 4.54
C ASP A 21 -5.65 -1.70 4.62
N LEU A 22 -5.68 -0.82 3.65
CA LEU A 22 -6.65 0.26 3.56
C LEU A 22 -7.16 0.40 2.13
N PHE A 23 -8.47 0.58 1.97
CA PHE A 23 -9.06 0.84 0.66
C PHE A 23 -9.98 2.05 0.73
N PHE A 24 -9.79 2.98 -0.20
CA PHE A 24 -10.59 4.19 -0.33
C PHE A 24 -11.47 4.09 -1.57
N PRO A 25 -12.72 3.62 -1.42
CA PRO A 25 -13.56 3.31 -2.59
C PRO A 25 -13.85 4.51 -3.48
N SER A 26 -14.08 5.68 -2.88
CA SER A 26 -14.39 6.88 -3.67
C SER A 26 -13.23 7.39 -4.49
N LEU A 27 -11.99 7.05 -4.10
CA LEU A 27 -10.78 7.46 -4.80
C LEU A 27 -10.18 6.34 -5.65
N MET A 28 -10.66 5.10 -5.49
CA MET A 28 -10.10 3.91 -6.12
C MET A 28 -8.61 3.73 -5.75
N VAL A 29 -8.31 3.85 -4.47
CA VAL A 29 -6.94 3.74 -3.95
C VAL A 29 -6.87 2.64 -2.91
N ALA A 30 -5.88 1.76 -3.06
CA ALA A 30 -5.51 0.77 -2.06
C ALA A 30 -4.16 1.15 -1.46
N ILE A 31 -4.03 1.06 -0.15
CA ILE A 31 -2.78 1.33 0.56
C ILE A 31 -2.31 0.07 1.26
N GLU A 32 -1.06 -0.31 1.02
CA GLU A 32 -0.38 -1.41 1.67
C GLU A 32 0.78 -0.87 2.50
N ILE A 33 0.86 -1.29 3.76
CA ILE A 33 1.96 -0.91 4.65
C ILE A 33 2.88 -2.10 4.78
N ASP A 34 4.07 -2.01 4.18
CA ASP A 34 5.01 -3.10 4.06
C ASP A 34 6.12 -2.97 5.10
N GLY A 35 6.17 -3.93 6.04
CA GLY A 35 7.21 -3.99 7.04
C GLY A 35 8.52 -4.56 6.50
N PRO A 36 9.56 -4.69 7.36
CA PRO A 36 10.89 -5.12 6.94
C PRO A 36 10.95 -6.47 6.23
N GLN A 37 10.05 -7.41 6.56
CA GLN A 37 10.04 -8.74 5.96
C GLN A 37 9.77 -8.74 4.45
N HIS A 38 9.30 -7.62 3.89
CA HIS A 38 9.10 -7.47 2.44
C HIS A 38 10.39 -7.07 1.72
N PHE A 39 11.46 -6.70 2.44
CA PHE A 39 12.68 -6.13 1.86
C PHE A 39 13.95 -6.78 2.37
N ILE A 40 13.92 -7.38 3.56
CA ILE A 40 15.07 -7.97 4.24
C ILE A 40 14.74 -9.43 4.58
N PRO A 41 15.70 -10.37 4.46
CA PRO A 41 15.42 -11.78 4.73
C PRO A 41 15.38 -12.11 6.24
N ILE A 42 14.51 -11.41 6.99
CA ILE A 42 14.35 -11.63 8.44
C ILE A 42 13.94 -13.07 8.75
N TYR A 43 13.09 -13.66 7.91
CA TYR A 43 12.63 -15.04 8.04
C TYR A 43 13.27 -15.95 6.98
N GLY A 44 14.44 -15.57 6.45
CA GLY A 44 15.17 -16.31 5.44
C GLY A 44 14.93 -15.80 4.02
N GLU A 45 15.88 -16.11 3.12
CA GLU A 45 15.82 -15.62 1.73
C GLU A 45 14.67 -16.22 0.94
N ARG A 46 14.31 -17.47 1.21
CA ARG A 46 13.18 -18.13 0.55
C ARG A 46 11.88 -17.42 0.89
N ASN A 47 11.72 -17.00 2.15
CA ASN A 47 10.53 -16.26 2.60
C ASN A 47 10.49 -14.89 1.95
N LEU A 48 11.62 -14.19 1.88
CA LEU A 48 11.71 -12.89 1.21
C LEU A 48 11.34 -12.99 -0.27
N SER A 49 11.89 -13.97 -0.98
CA SER A 49 11.58 -14.19 -2.41
C SER A 49 10.09 -14.43 -2.62
N ARG A 50 9.46 -15.20 -1.74
CA ARG A 50 8.02 -15.47 -1.79
C ARG A 50 7.21 -14.20 -1.57
N ASN A 51 7.61 -13.37 -0.60
CA ASN A 51 6.92 -12.11 -0.31
C ASN A 51 7.01 -11.14 -1.49
N ILE A 52 8.18 -11.01 -2.09
CA ILE A 52 8.39 -10.14 -3.25
C ILE A 52 7.50 -10.58 -4.41
N LYS A 53 7.48 -11.88 -4.69
CA LYS A 53 6.67 -12.45 -5.76
C LYS A 53 5.17 -12.24 -5.50
N TYR A 54 4.74 -12.50 -4.27
CA TYR A 54 3.35 -12.32 -3.86
C TYR A 54 2.91 -10.86 -4.03
N ASP A 55 3.74 -9.92 -3.58
CA ASP A 55 3.45 -8.48 -3.68
C ASP A 55 3.35 -8.05 -5.14
N ALA A 56 4.23 -8.54 -6.00
CA ALA A 56 4.21 -8.22 -7.42
C ALA A 56 2.92 -8.71 -8.10
N ILE A 57 2.50 -9.93 -7.79
CA ILE A 57 1.25 -10.50 -8.31
C ILE A 57 0.05 -9.70 -7.84
N LYS A 58 0.00 -9.38 -6.56
CA LYS A 58 -1.08 -8.59 -5.96
C LYS A 58 -1.17 -7.21 -6.58
N ASN A 59 -0.04 -6.54 -6.76
CA ASN A 59 0.01 -5.23 -7.44
C ASN A 59 -0.56 -5.33 -8.84
N GLY A 60 -0.15 -6.34 -9.61
CA GLY A 60 -0.62 -6.54 -10.97
C GLY A 60 -2.13 -6.71 -11.04
N PHE A 61 -2.70 -7.50 -10.15
CA PHE A 61 -4.16 -7.70 -10.10
C PHE A 61 -4.90 -6.41 -9.75
N LEU A 62 -4.44 -5.67 -8.75
CA LEU A 62 -5.08 -4.43 -8.33
C LEU A 62 -5.00 -3.39 -9.44
N LEU A 63 -3.84 -3.23 -10.05
CA LEU A 63 -3.65 -2.28 -11.16
C LEU A 63 -4.52 -2.63 -12.37
N SER A 64 -4.67 -3.92 -12.65
CA SER A 64 -5.51 -4.36 -13.78
C SER A 64 -6.99 -4.02 -13.59
N ARG A 65 -7.41 -3.76 -12.36
CA ARG A 65 -8.77 -3.34 -12.05
C ARG A 65 -8.93 -1.83 -11.95
N GLY A 66 -7.91 -1.08 -12.36
CA GLY A 66 -7.95 0.38 -12.34
C GLY A 66 -7.73 1.00 -10.97
N ILE A 67 -7.21 0.23 -10.02
CA ILE A 67 -6.95 0.72 -8.66
C ILE A 67 -5.56 1.31 -8.59
N CYS A 68 -5.43 2.51 -8.00
CA CYS A 68 -4.15 3.11 -7.69
C CYS A 68 -3.63 2.47 -6.39
N VAL A 69 -2.40 1.97 -6.41
CA VAL A 69 -1.81 1.26 -5.27
C VAL A 69 -0.71 2.12 -4.67
N ILE A 70 -0.83 2.41 -3.38
CA ILE A 70 0.22 3.10 -2.63
C ILE A 70 0.86 2.07 -1.69
N ARG A 71 2.14 1.80 -1.88
CA ARG A 71 2.90 0.93 -0.99
C ARG A 71 3.81 1.77 -0.11
N VAL A 72 3.64 1.63 1.20
CA VAL A 72 4.44 2.34 2.18
C VAL A 72 5.50 1.39 2.73
N LYS A 73 6.76 1.69 2.44
CA LYS A 73 7.89 0.95 2.99
C LYS A 73 8.14 1.47 4.40
N TYR A 74 7.77 0.67 5.39
CA TYR A 74 7.83 1.04 6.79
C TYR A 74 8.96 0.23 7.46
N MET A 75 10.12 0.86 7.61
CA MET A 75 11.34 0.19 8.10
C MET A 75 11.67 0.52 9.55
N LEU A 76 10.70 1.04 10.29
CA LEU A 76 10.90 1.44 11.68
C LEU A 76 10.79 0.25 12.63
N LYS A 77 11.70 0.19 13.60
CA LYS A 77 11.68 -0.87 14.63
C LYS A 77 10.55 -0.65 15.63
N ASN A 78 10.29 0.60 15.97
CA ASN A 78 9.26 0.97 16.94
C ASN A 78 8.41 2.09 16.36
N SER A 79 7.10 1.96 16.49
CA SER A 79 6.21 3.06 16.13
C SER A 79 6.22 4.11 17.26
N SER A 80 6.13 5.37 16.88
CA SER A 80 6.00 6.47 17.83
C SER A 80 4.93 7.43 17.31
N GLN A 81 4.47 8.35 18.18
CA GLN A 81 3.50 9.37 17.77
C GLN A 81 4.05 10.20 16.60
N ILE A 82 5.35 10.53 16.64
CA ILE A 82 6.00 11.32 15.60
C ILE A 82 6.02 10.56 14.27
N THR A 83 6.43 9.29 14.29
CA THR A 83 6.50 8.49 13.07
C THR A 83 5.11 8.18 12.51
N ASN A 84 4.13 7.94 13.36
CA ASN A 84 2.75 7.73 12.93
C ASN A 84 2.17 9.00 12.29
N ASN A 85 2.51 10.17 12.81
CA ASN A 85 2.09 11.44 12.22
C ASN A 85 2.75 11.66 10.85
N LYS A 86 4.03 11.30 10.69
CA LYS A 86 4.71 11.37 9.40
C LYS A 86 4.04 10.48 8.37
N LEU A 87 3.71 9.25 8.76
CA LEU A 87 3.02 8.31 7.89
C LEU A 87 1.66 8.89 7.47
N LEU A 88 0.88 9.37 8.42
CA LEU A 88 -0.43 9.95 8.13
C LEU A 88 -0.32 11.12 7.17
N ASN A 89 0.63 12.03 7.39
CA ASN A 89 0.83 13.20 6.53
C ASN A 89 1.20 12.81 5.11
N LEU A 90 2.09 11.83 4.93
CA LEU A 90 2.48 11.35 3.60
C LEU A 90 1.29 10.74 2.87
N VAL A 91 0.52 9.91 3.55
CA VAL A 91 -0.67 9.28 2.98
C VAL A 91 -1.70 10.33 2.56
N VAL A 92 -1.97 11.29 3.43
CA VAL A 92 -2.93 12.37 3.14
C VAL A 92 -2.49 13.20 1.93
N GLU A 93 -1.20 13.53 1.82
CA GLU A 93 -0.67 14.26 0.68
C GLU A 93 -0.90 13.50 -0.63
N GLU A 94 -0.61 12.19 -0.64
CA GLU A 94 -0.83 11.37 -1.83
C GLU A 94 -2.31 11.28 -2.19
N LEU A 95 -3.19 11.10 -1.20
CA LEU A 95 -4.63 11.05 -1.44
C LEU A 95 -5.16 12.36 -2.01
N LYS A 96 -4.67 13.50 -1.54
CA LYS A 96 -5.06 14.82 -2.06
C LYS A 96 -4.65 14.99 -3.52
N LYS A 97 -3.45 14.55 -3.88
CA LYS A 97 -2.97 14.60 -5.27
C LYS A 97 -3.85 13.74 -6.17
N ILE A 98 -4.20 12.54 -5.73
CA ILE A 98 -5.03 11.61 -6.49
C ILE A 98 -6.46 12.15 -6.64
N GLU A 99 -7.00 12.77 -5.58
CA GLU A 99 -8.32 13.39 -5.63
C GLU A 99 -8.38 14.50 -6.68
N GLN A 100 -7.31 15.29 -6.82
CA GLN A 100 -7.24 16.35 -7.82
C GLN A 100 -7.11 15.79 -9.23
N LYS A 101 -6.30 14.75 -9.40
CA LYS A 101 -6.09 14.10 -10.69
C LYS A 101 -5.69 12.63 -10.49
N PHE A 102 -6.54 11.72 -10.94
CA PHE A 102 -6.22 10.29 -10.87
C PHE A 102 -5.02 9.98 -11.78
N PRO A 103 -4.02 9.22 -11.29
CA PRO A 103 -2.79 8.98 -12.06
C PRO A 103 -3.03 8.23 -13.35
N GLU A 104 -2.19 8.51 -14.34
CA GLU A 104 -2.15 7.72 -15.57
C GLU A 104 -1.76 6.26 -15.25
N PRO A 105 -2.15 5.27 -16.09
CA PRO A 105 -1.92 3.86 -15.77
C PRO A 105 -0.49 3.54 -15.35
N GLU A 106 0.50 4.12 -16.01
CA GLU A 106 1.92 3.87 -15.71
C GLU A 106 2.37 4.45 -14.36
N ASN A 107 1.58 5.33 -13.78
CA ASN A 107 1.90 6.01 -12.51
C ASN A 107 1.01 5.57 -11.34
N ARG A 108 0.27 4.47 -11.49
CA ARG A 108 -0.69 4.01 -10.47
C ARG A 108 -0.09 3.12 -9.39
N LEU A 109 1.19 2.78 -9.48
CA LEU A 109 1.91 2.16 -8.39
C LEU A 109 2.82 3.21 -7.77
N ILE A 110 2.46 3.67 -6.58
CA ILE A 110 3.17 4.74 -5.88
C ILE A 110 3.87 4.11 -4.68
N GLU A 111 5.17 4.32 -4.59
CA GLU A 111 5.97 3.81 -3.48
C GLU A 111 6.47 4.98 -2.64
N VAL A 112 6.20 4.92 -1.33
CA VAL A 112 6.69 5.90 -0.37
C VAL A 112 7.44 5.17 0.74
N GLU A 113 8.37 5.85 1.40
CA GLU A 113 9.24 5.23 2.38
C GLU A 113 9.24 6.06 3.67
N ILE A 114 9.12 5.35 4.80
CA ILE A 114 9.22 5.95 6.14
C ILE A 114 10.48 5.40 6.80
N LEU A 115 11.43 6.28 7.07
CA LEU A 115 12.69 5.96 7.73
C LEU A 115 12.78 6.72 9.06
N GLU A 116 13.55 6.15 10.00
CA GLU A 116 13.89 6.84 11.24
C GLU A 116 14.81 8.02 10.98
#